data_b4694d25f7758848e219931ef8dcd061
#
_entry.id   b4694d25f7758848e219931ef8dcd061
#
_cell.length_a   1.000
_cell.length_b   1.000
_cell.length_c   1.000
_cell.angle_alpha   90.00
_cell.angle_beta   90.00
_cell.angle_gamma   90.00
#
_symmetry.space_group_name_H-M   'P 1'
#
loop_
_entity.id
_entity.type
_entity.pdbx_description
1 polymer ?
#
loop_
_entity_poly.entity_id
_entity_poly.type
_entity_poly.pdbx_seq_one_letter_code
_entity_poly.pdbx_strand_id
1 'polypeptide(L)'
;MYGHKWNSYSKQSAKFGGTIPVLCQPALKRQHGATVVNENLVDGERVAAGTPMEFDLATRTAKLLKVWKIKAVEVSGSNTVVTLHKTAVTPVLHNNTVVMVMPATLEGTGKAALCGVVTEGENIYTVTLATSSFDTLAVGGFLVEAKEAGSGKAPYCKPNHITTEDVIKGTENTLVDVMRGHVYMYLNTIPAMPEVVKAAMFNSDIQVSWEMYNEE
;
A
#
# COMPACT_ATOMS: atom_id res chain seq x y z
N MET A 1 25.02 27.75 20.91
CA MET A 1 24.37 27.76 19.59
C MET A 1 24.03 26.30 19.25
N TYR A 2 22.80 25.88 19.51
CA TYR A 2 22.38 24.49 19.25
C TYR A 2 21.95 24.39 17.78
N GLY A 3 22.84 23.84 16.95
CA GLY A 3 22.49 23.53 15.55
C GLY A 3 21.51 22.37 15.50
N HIS A 4 20.28 22.62 15.13
CA HIS A 4 19.34 21.57 14.81
C HIS A 4 19.88 20.72 13.65
N LYS A 5 20.16 19.45 13.92
CA LYS A 5 20.57 18.48 12.89
C LYS A 5 19.35 18.09 12.02
N TRP A 6 18.89 19.02 11.22
CA TRP A 6 17.83 18.73 10.22
C TRP A 6 18.31 17.80 9.11
N ASN A 7 19.61 17.53 9.02
CA ASN A 7 20.22 16.77 7.93
C ASN A 7 20.15 15.24 8.07
N SER A 8 19.64 14.70 9.18
CA SER A 8 19.58 13.24 9.30
C SER A 8 18.39 12.62 8.56
N TYR A 9 17.30 13.38 8.39
CA TYR A 9 16.12 12.91 7.67
C TYR A 9 16.30 12.93 6.14
N SER A 10 16.98 13.94 5.61
CA SER A 10 17.24 14.02 4.17
C SER A 10 18.19 12.93 3.66
N LYS A 11 19.08 12.43 4.52
CA LYS A 11 19.99 11.33 4.16
C LYS A 11 19.30 9.96 4.10
N GLN A 12 18.22 9.76 4.85
CA GLN A 12 17.46 8.51 4.80
C GLN A 12 16.54 8.46 3.58
N SER A 13 15.88 9.55 3.22
CA SER A 13 15.07 9.60 2.00
C SER A 13 15.91 9.45 0.74
N ALA A 14 17.11 10.00 0.69
CA ALA A 14 18.05 9.82 -0.42
C ALA A 14 18.52 8.35 -0.56
N LYS A 15 18.57 7.58 0.52
CA LYS A 15 18.95 6.15 0.51
C LYS A 15 17.91 5.27 -0.17
N PHE A 16 16.67 5.71 -0.24
CA PHE A 16 15.54 4.99 -0.84
C PHE A 16 15.07 5.58 -2.18
N GLY A 17 15.89 6.40 -2.81
CA GLY A 17 15.67 6.88 -4.18
C GLY A 17 14.64 7.99 -4.32
N GLY A 18 14.23 8.66 -3.24
CA GLY A 18 13.18 9.65 -3.37
C GLY A 18 13.52 11.02 -2.82
N THR A 19 13.87 11.96 -3.66
CA THR A 19 13.74 13.40 -3.40
C THR A 19 12.38 13.94 -3.88
N ILE A 20 11.57 13.11 -4.51
CA ILE A 20 10.25 13.48 -5.03
C ILE A 20 9.29 13.65 -3.85
N PRO A 21 8.64 14.80 -3.71
CA PRO A 21 7.73 15.04 -2.60
C PRO A 21 6.49 14.16 -2.73
N VAL A 22 6.15 13.45 -1.66
CA VAL A 22 4.88 12.71 -1.54
C VAL A 22 3.74 13.66 -1.21
N LEU A 23 4.05 14.69 -0.44
CA LEU A 23 3.11 15.72 0.00
C LEU A 23 3.56 17.07 -0.51
N CYS A 24 2.66 17.82 -1.12
CA CYS A 24 2.90 19.21 -1.49
C CYS A 24 2.42 20.23 -0.44
N GLN A 25 1.68 19.78 0.55
CA GLN A 25 1.24 20.63 1.66
C GLN A 25 1.31 19.84 2.99
N PRO A 26 1.53 20.53 4.13
CA PRO A 26 1.48 19.91 5.44
C PRO A 26 0.11 19.31 5.73
N ALA A 27 0.08 18.13 6.32
CA ALA A 27 -1.15 17.53 6.80
C ALA A 27 -1.75 18.35 7.94
N LEU A 28 -3.07 18.56 7.93
CA LEU A 28 -3.76 19.31 8.98
C LEU A 28 -3.88 18.51 10.28
N LYS A 29 -3.94 17.18 10.16
CA LYS A 29 -4.02 16.27 11.32
C LYS A 29 -3.01 15.15 11.14
N ARG A 30 -1.93 15.19 11.90
CA ARG A 30 -0.89 14.18 11.96
C ARG A 30 -0.94 13.48 13.31
N GLN A 31 -0.89 12.16 13.28
CA GLN A 31 -0.77 11.33 14.48
C GLN A 31 0.60 10.65 14.46
N HIS A 32 1.35 10.81 15.53
CA HIS A 32 2.70 10.28 15.65
C HIS A 32 2.72 8.94 16.37
N GLY A 33 3.62 8.06 15.96
CA GLY A 33 3.96 6.86 16.69
C GLY A 33 2.85 5.82 16.75
N ALA A 34 2.21 5.53 15.62
CA ALA A 34 1.33 4.36 15.50
C ALA A 34 2.18 3.09 15.36
N THR A 35 1.86 2.04 16.12
CA THR A 35 2.54 0.74 16.01
C THR A 35 1.95 -0.07 14.86
N VAL A 36 2.81 -0.50 13.94
CA VAL A 36 2.39 -1.37 12.81
C VAL A 36 2.18 -2.79 13.32
N VAL A 37 1.00 -3.35 13.01
CA VAL A 37 0.60 -4.70 13.43
C VAL A 37 0.35 -5.64 12.24
N ASN A 38 0.97 -5.39 11.10
CA ASN A 38 0.89 -6.29 9.95
C ASN A 38 1.76 -7.54 10.18
N GLU A 39 1.12 -8.68 10.29
CA GLU A 39 1.78 -9.97 10.46
C GLU A 39 2.58 -10.40 9.23
N ASN A 40 2.22 -9.84 8.05
CA ASN A 40 2.85 -10.18 6.77
C ASN A 40 4.00 -9.21 6.37
N LEU A 41 4.42 -8.33 7.26
CA LEU A 41 5.62 -7.52 7.07
C LEU A 41 6.86 -8.27 7.54
N VAL A 42 7.83 -8.38 6.66
CA VAL A 42 9.13 -9.00 6.96
C VAL A 42 10.10 -7.96 7.47
N ASP A 43 10.99 -8.33 8.38
CA ASP A 43 12.04 -7.44 8.86
C ASP A 43 12.91 -6.94 7.70
N GLY A 44 13.15 -5.64 7.66
CA GLY A 44 13.83 -4.97 6.57
C GLY A 44 12.91 -4.55 5.42
N GLU A 45 11.63 -4.94 5.42
CA GLU A 45 10.66 -4.50 4.42
C GLU A 45 10.36 -3.01 4.58
N ARG A 46 10.34 -2.30 3.44
CA ARG A 46 10.00 -0.87 3.40
C ARG A 46 8.50 -0.68 3.33
N VAL A 47 7.99 0.18 4.18
CA VAL A 47 6.67 0.79 4.09
C VAL A 47 6.85 2.17 3.48
N ALA A 48 6.40 2.35 2.25
CA ALA A 48 6.56 3.63 1.56
C ALA A 48 5.59 4.69 2.09
N ALA A 49 6.03 5.95 2.06
CA ALA A 49 5.15 7.08 2.31
C ALA A 49 3.91 7.05 1.40
N GLY A 50 2.74 7.45 1.91
CA GLY A 50 1.49 7.35 1.18
C GLY A 50 0.84 5.97 1.20
N THR A 51 1.39 4.98 1.91
CA THR A 51 0.75 3.67 2.06
C THR A 51 -0.57 3.82 2.82
N PRO A 52 -1.70 3.30 2.26
CA PRO A 52 -2.98 3.34 2.93
C PRO A 52 -3.00 2.44 4.15
N MET A 53 -3.60 2.90 5.25
CA MET A 53 -3.66 2.15 6.49
C MET A 53 -4.94 2.40 7.29
N GLU A 54 -5.34 1.41 8.04
CA GLU A 54 -6.32 1.51 9.10
C GLU A 54 -5.61 1.85 10.41
N PHE A 55 -5.89 3.03 10.95
CA PHE A 55 -5.36 3.46 12.23
C PHE A 55 -6.45 3.45 13.29
N ASP A 56 -6.18 2.79 14.39
CA ASP A 56 -7.00 2.79 15.59
C ASP A 56 -6.38 3.75 16.62
N LEU A 57 -7.11 4.82 16.91
CA LEU A 57 -6.67 5.84 17.84
C LEU A 57 -6.63 5.33 19.31
N ALA A 58 -7.52 4.42 19.67
CA ALA A 58 -7.60 3.92 21.05
C ALA A 58 -6.42 3.04 21.42
N THR A 59 -6.05 2.14 20.51
CA THR A 59 -4.90 1.22 20.70
C THR A 59 -3.60 1.77 20.14
N ARG A 60 -3.66 2.85 19.36
CA ARG A 60 -2.52 3.42 18.59
C ARG A 60 -1.84 2.40 17.70
N THR A 61 -2.62 1.53 17.09
CA THR A 61 -2.14 0.52 16.15
C THR A 61 -2.50 0.87 14.72
N ALA A 62 -1.66 0.47 13.79
CA ALA A 62 -1.85 0.67 12.36
C ALA A 62 -1.74 -0.64 11.60
N LYS A 63 -2.70 -0.91 10.70
CA LYS A 63 -2.68 -2.03 9.76
C LYS A 63 -2.52 -1.47 8.36
N LEU A 64 -1.55 -1.97 7.63
CA LEU A 64 -1.25 -1.52 6.26
C LEU A 64 -2.08 -2.31 5.26
N LEU A 65 -2.60 -1.63 4.23
CA LEU A 65 -3.16 -2.29 3.06
C LEU A 65 -2.13 -2.30 1.94
N LYS A 66 -1.57 -3.47 1.63
CA LYS A 66 -0.71 -3.65 0.47
C LYS A 66 -1.55 -3.73 -0.80
N VAL A 67 -1.17 -2.96 -1.82
CA VAL A 67 -1.90 -2.84 -3.08
C VAL A 67 -0.95 -2.98 -4.25
N TRP A 68 -1.34 -3.76 -5.27
CA TRP A 68 -0.58 -3.98 -6.50
C TRP A 68 -1.48 -3.73 -7.71
N LYS A 69 -1.03 -2.93 -8.66
CA LYS A 69 -1.77 -2.64 -9.89
C LYS A 69 -1.50 -3.70 -10.94
N ILE A 70 -2.54 -4.24 -11.55
CA ILE A 70 -2.48 -5.28 -12.58
C ILE A 70 -2.03 -4.66 -13.90
N LYS A 71 -0.96 -5.18 -14.48
CA LYS A 71 -0.40 -4.80 -15.78
C LYS A 71 -0.89 -5.70 -16.91
N ALA A 72 -0.93 -7.02 -16.68
CA ALA A 72 -1.39 -8.00 -17.64
C ALA A 72 -1.98 -9.21 -16.92
N VAL A 73 -2.87 -9.92 -17.60
CA VAL A 73 -3.51 -11.15 -17.14
C VAL A 73 -3.48 -12.16 -18.29
N GLU A 74 -2.90 -13.33 -18.05
CA GLU A 74 -2.82 -14.42 -19.02
C GLU A 74 -3.39 -15.70 -18.42
N VAL A 75 -4.42 -16.26 -19.04
CA VAL A 75 -5.02 -17.52 -18.58
C VAL A 75 -4.34 -18.68 -19.30
N SER A 76 -3.80 -19.63 -18.54
CA SER A 76 -3.17 -20.83 -19.05
C SER A 76 -3.74 -22.07 -18.34
N GLY A 77 -4.74 -22.67 -18.94
CA GLY A 77 -5.43 -23.84 -18.36
C GLY A 77 -6.10 -23.53 -17.04
N SER A 78 -5.70 -24.25 -16.00
CA SER A 78 -6.20 -24.05 -14.63
C SER A 78 -5.52 -22.92 -13.85
N ASN A 79 -4.50 -22.29 -14.45
CA ASN A 79 -3.75 -21.22 -13.82
C ASN A 79 -3.94 -19.90 -14.56
N THR A 80 -3.86 -18.82 -13.83
CA THR A 80 -3.80 -17.47 -14.35
C THR A 80 -2.48 -16.83 -13.92
N VAL A 81 -1.71 -16.37 -14.90
CA VAL A 81 -0.49 -15.61 -14.66
C VAL A 81 -0.86 -14.14 -14.66
N VAL A 82 -0.61 -13.47 -13.54
CA VAL A 82 -0.88 -12.05 -13.39
C VAL A 82 0.44 -11.32 -13.30
N THR A 83 0.64 -10.35 -14.19
CA THR A 83 1.76 -9.43 -14.15
C THR A 83 1.32 -8.15 -13.46
N LEU A 84 2.06 -7.71 -12.45
CA LEU A 84 1.80 -6.53 -11.66
C LEU A 84 2.86 -5.46 -11.93
N HIS A 85 2.48 -4.20 -11.86
CA HIS A 85 3.44 -3.11 -11.90
C HIS A 85 4.28 -3.10 -10.62
N LYS A 86 5.59 -2.91 -10.77
CA LYS A 86 6.53 -2.70 -9.68
C LYS A 86 7.24 -1.37 -9.89
N THR A 87 7.23 -0.53 -8.87
CA THR A 87 7.94 0.74 -8.78
C THR A 87 8.73 0.78 -7.49
N ALA A 88 9.52 1.81 -7.27
CA ALA A 88 10.27 1.98 -6.02
C ALA A 88 9.38 2.04 -4.75
N VAL A 89 8.10 2.38 -4.90
CA VAL A 89 7.14 2.51 -3.79
C VAL A 89 6.13 1.36 -3.72
N THR A 90 6.19 0.40 -4.65
CA THR A 90 5.29 -0.76 -4.63
C THR A 90 5.64 -1.68 -3.45
N PRO A 91 4.67 -2.10 -2.63
CA PRO A 91 4.90 -3.06 -1.55
C PRO A 91 5.53 -4.35 -2.06
N VAL A 92 6.41 -4.95 -1.26
CA VAL A 92 6.99 -6.25 -1.59
C VAL A 92 5.90 -7.31 -1.60
N LEU A 93 5.92 -8.16 -2.62
CA LEU A 93 5.02 -9.29 -2.76
C LEU A 93 5.78 -10.59 -2.52
N HIS A 94 5.44 -11.30 -1.46
CA HIS A 94 6.06 -12.55 -1.09
C HIS A 94 5.26 -13.76 -1.60
N ASN A 95 5.94 -14.90 -1.74
CA ASN A 95 5.25 -16.19 -1.92
C ASN A 95 4.29 -16.44 -0.75
N ASN A 96 3.15 -17.04 -1.04
CA ASN A 96 2.10 -17.33 -0.07
C ASN A 96 1.40 -16.10 0.55
N THR A 97 1.65 -14.89 0.03
CA THR A 97 0.80 -13.73 0.39
C THR A 97 -0.63 -14.01 -0.06
N VAL A 98 -1.59 -13.78 0.82
CA VAL A 98 -3.01 -13.90 0.47
C VAL A 98 -3.45 -12.64 -0.25
N VAL A 99 -3.94 -12.77 -1.47
CA VAL A 99 -4.41 -11.65 -2.28
C VAL A 99 -5.84 -11.86 -2.75
N MET A 100 -6.52 -10.76 -3.03
CA MET A 100 -7.84 -10.72 -3.65
C MET A 100 -7.93 -9.56 -4.63
N VAL A 101 -8.89 -9.64 -5.55
CA VAL A 101 -9.24 -8.48 -6.39
C VAL A 101 -9.86 -7.41 -5.48
N MET A 102 -9.44 -6.17 -5.66
CA MET A 102 -10.03 -5.06 -4.89
C MET A 102 -11.54 -4.99 -5.13
N PRO A 103 -12.37 -5.11 -4.10
CA PRO A 103 -13.81 -5.02 -4.26
C PRO A 103 -14.27 -3.58 -4.58
N ALA A 104 -15.50 -3.44 -5.06
CA ALA A 104 -16.07 -2.13 -5.41
C ALA A 104 -16.28 -1.19 -4.20
N THR A 105 -16.30 -1.73 -3.00
CA THR A 105 -16.37 -0.96 -1.74
C THR A 105 -15.41 -1.56 -0.73
N LEU A 106 -14.96 -0.78 0.26
CA LEU A 106 -14.09 -1.29 1.35
C LEU A 106 -14.78 -2.34 2.24
N GLU A 107 -16.10 -2.36 2.24
CA GLU A 107 -16.93 -3.36 2.94
C GLU A 107 -17.19 -4.60 2.09
N GLY A 108 -16.83 -4.54 0.81
CA GLY A 108 -17.04 -5.62 -0.15
C GLY A 108 -16.23 -6.86 0.19
N THR A 109 -16.76 -8.00 -0.19
CA THR A 109 -16.10 -9.30 -0.06
C THR A 109 -15.91 -9.94 -1.43
N GLY A 110 -14.94 -10.82 -1.52
CA GLY A 110 -14.64 -11.53 -2.76
C GLY A 110 -13.92 -12.84 -2.50
N LYS A 111 -13.36 -13.40 -3.54
CA LYS A 111 -12.49 -14.57 -3.43
C LYS A 111 -11.05 -14.12 -3.18
N ALA A 112 -10.41 -14.72 -2.21
CA ALA A 112 -9.01 -14.51 -1.87
C ALA A 112 -8.23 -15.81 -1.97
N ALA A 113 -7.01 -15.76 -2.50
CA ALA A 113 -6.16 -16.92 -2.64
C ALA A 113 -4.69 -16.60 -2.32
N LEU A 114 -3.95 -17.65 -2.01
CA LEU A 114 -2.50 -17.57 -1.84
C LEU A 114 -1.84 -17.31 -3.20
N CYS A 115 -0.89 -16.37 -3.23
CA CYS A 115 0.06 -16.27 -4.31
C CYS A 115 0.86 -17.56 -4.37
N GLY A 116 0.95 -18.17 -5.54
CA GLY A 116 1.88 -19.25 -5.78
C GLY A 116 3.33 -18.73 -5.83
N VAL A 117 4.06 -19.13 -6.88
CA VAL A 117 5.41 -18.60 -7.10
C VAL A 117 5.31 -17.16 -7.55
N VAL A 118 5.98 -16.28 -6.81
CA VAL A 118 6.18 -14.87 -7.17
C VAL A 118 7.56 -14.73 -7.78
N THR A 119 7.61 -14.24 -9.01
CA THR A 119 8.86 -13.90 -9.68
C THR A 119 9.01 -12.39 -9.73
N GLU A 120 10.11 -11.91 -9.20
CA GLU A 120 10.45 -10.48 -9.19
C GLU A 120 11.34 -10.14 -10.38
N GLY A 121 10.87 -9.22 -11.22
CA GLY A 121 11.63 -8.58 -12.28
C GLY A 121 12.00 -7.14 -11.91
N GLU A 122 12.65 -6.44 -12.84
CA GLU A 122 13.09 -5.05 -12.62
C GLU A 122 11.89 -4.12 -12.32
N ASN A 123 10.85 -4.14 -13.17
CA ASN A 123 9.68 -3.26 -13.06
C ASN A 123 8.35 -4.02 -12.98
N ILE A 124 8.39 -5.29 -12.62
CA ILE A 124 7.22 -6.16 -12.54
C ILE A 124 7.35 -7.19 -11.42
N TYR A 125 6.20 -7.63 -10.90
CA TYR A 125 6.05 -8.94 -10.27
C TYR A 125 5.21 -9.82 -11.18
N THR A 126 5.55 -11.10 -11.28
CA THR A 126 4.74 -12.11 -11.97
C THR A 126 4.27 -13.14 -10.95
N VAL A 127 2.98 -13.38 -10.90
CA VAL A 127 2.34 -14.26 -9.92
C VAL A 127 1.48 -15.30 -10.64
N THR A 128 1.59 -16.54 -10.24
CA THR A 128 0.71 -17.61 -10.71
C THR A 128 -0.38 -17.87 -9.68
N LEU A 129 -1.63 -17.79 -10.13
CA LEU A 129 -2.83 -17.96 -9.32
C LEU A 129 -3.72 -19.05 -9.95
N ALA A 130 -4.44 -19.82 -9.13
CA ALA A 130 -5.42 -20.76 -9.66
C ALA A 130 -6.62 -19.98 -10.25
N THR A 131 -6.97 -20.22 -11.50
CA THR A 131 -8.02 -19.48 -12.25
C THR A 131 -9.36 -19.45 -11.52
N SER A 132 -9.74 -20.55 -10.86
CA SER A 132 -11.01 -20.65 -10.11
C SER A 132 -11.04 -19.88 -8.79
N SER A 133 -9.88 -19.39 -8.34
CA SER A 133 -9.71 -18.79 -7.02
C SER A 133 -10.00 -17.30 -6.97
N PHE A 134 -10.33 -16.70 -8.10
CA PHE A 134 -10.55 -15.25 -8.18
C PHE A 134 -11.85 -14.90 -8.87
N ASP A 135 -12.38 -13.73 -8.53
CA ASP A 135 -13.34 -13.01 -9.33
C ASP A 135 -12.64 -12.44 -10.58
N THR A 136 -13.31 -11.65 -11.38
CA THR A 136 -12.76 -11.17 -12.64
C THR A 136 -11.48 -10.34 -12.43
N LEU A 137 -10.35 -10.88 -12.88
CA LEU A 137 -9.09 -10.15 -12.98
C LEU A 137 -9.10 -9.29 -14.25
N ALA A 138 -8.84 -8.01 -14.13
CA ALA A 138 -8.82 -7.08 -15.26
C ALA A 138 -7.52 -6.26 -15.28
N VAL A 139 -7.00 -6.02 -16.48
CA VAL A 139 -5.86 -5.10 -16.68
C VAL A 139 -6.24 -3.70 -16.18
N GLY A 140 -5.35 -3.06 -15.45
CA GLY A 140 -5.61 -1.78 -14.79
C GLY A 140 -6.33 -1.89 -13.45
N GLY A 141 -6.88 -3.06 -13.11
CA GLY A 141 -7.43 -3.36 -11.78
C GLY A 141 -6.35 -3.48 -10.71
N PHE A 142 -6.78 -3.84 -9.51
CA PHE A 142 -5.87 -3.94 -8.35
C PHE A 142 -6.04 -5.29 -7.65
N LEU A 143 -4.91 -5.89 -7.29
CA LEU A 143 -4.85 -6.89 -6.23
C LEU A 143 -4.56 -6.19 -4.91
N VAL A 144 -5.20 -6.65 -3.84
CA VAL A 144 -4.96 -6.19 -2.49
C VAL A 144 -4.71 -7.36 -1.58
N GLU A 145 -3.97 -7.12 -0.51
CA GLU A 145 -3.76 -8.11 0.53
C GLU A 145 -5.09 -8.44 1.23
N ALA A 146 -5.31 -9.72 1.50
CA ALA A 146 -6.42 -10.22 2.31
C ALA A 146 -5.88 -10.99 3.51
N LYS A 147 -6.65 -11.03 4.59
CA LYS A 147 -6.21 -11.69 5.83
C LYS A 147 -6.18 -13.22 5.70
N GLU A 148 -7.15 -13.77 4.94
CA GLU A 148 -7.36 -15.22 4.82
C GLU A 148 -7.76 -15.58 3.40
N ALA A 149 -7.34 -16.76 2.94
CA ALA A 149 -7.81 -17.33 1.67
C ALA A 149 -9.23 -17.90 1.80
N GLY A 150 -9.95 -17.93 0.69
CA GLY A 150 -11.30 -18.49 0.60
C GLY A 150 -12.31 -17.55 -0.07
N SER A 151 -13.58 -17.94 -0.07
CA SER A 151 -14.68 -17.12 -0.58
C SER A 151 -15.24 -16.21 0.51
N GLY A 152 -15.84 -15.09 0.11
CA GLY A 152 -16.45 -14.13 1.04
C GLY A 152 -15.45 -13.43 1.97
N LYS A 153 -14.19 -13.28 1.52
CA LYS A 153 -13.14 -12.61 2.29
C LYS A 153 -13.10 -11.12 1.98
N ALA A 154 -12.65 -10.34 2.96
CA ALA A 154 -12.47 -8.90 2.85
C ALA A 154 -10.98 -8.53 2.69
N PRO A 155 -10.66 -7.32 2.22
CA PRO A 155 -9.31 -6.77 2.28
C PRO A 155 -8.73 -6.84 3.70
N TYR A 156 -7.40 -6.86 3.80
CA TYR A 156 -6.70 -7.03 5.07
C TYR A 156 -7.13 -6.00 6.13
N CYS A 157 -7.36 -4.77 5.71
CA CYS A 157 -7.87 -3.70 6.56
C CYS A 157 -8.68 -2.68 5.75
N LYS A 158 -9.35 -1.75 6.44
CA LYS A 158 -10.14 -0.66 5.86
C LYS A 158 -9.43 0.66 6.07
N PRO A 159 -8.68 1.15 5.07
CA PRO A 159 -7.87 2.35 5.24
C PRO A 159 -8.70 3.58 5.60
N ASN A 160 -8.21 4.31 6.58
CA ASN A 160 -8.75 5.58 7.04
C ASN A 160 -7.68 6.67 7.23
N HIS A 161 -6.40 6.30 7.04
CA HIS A 161 -5.22 7.15 7.13
C HIS A 161 -4.20 6.72 6.08
N ILE A 162 -3.15 7.53 5.93
CA ILE A 162 -1.98 7.24 5.09
C ILE A 162 -0.70 7.51 5.90
N THR A 163 0.39 6.80 5.54
CA THR A 163 1.71 7.07 6.13
C THR A 163 2.26 8.40 5.61
N THR A 164 2.98 9.12 6.45
CA THR A 164 3.60 10.40 6.08
C THR A 164 5.01 10.26 5.55
N GLU A 165 5.69 9.17 5.86
CA GLU A 165 7.11 8.95 5.57
C GLU A 165 7.41 7.48 5.31
N ASP A 166 8.58 7.24 4.71
CA ASP A 166 9.12 5.90 4.54
C ASP A 166 9.60 5.35 5.87
N VAL A 167 9.22 4.13 6.15
CA VAL A 167 9.66 3.41 7.36
C VAL A 167 10.17 2.03 6.97
N ILE A 168 11.18 1.54 7.65
CA ILE A 168 11.67 0.15 7.50
C ILE A 168 11.17 -0.66 8.68
N LYS A 169 10.56 -1.81 8.40
CA LYS A 169 10.15 -2.78 9.41
C LYS A 169 11.40 -3.27 10.17
N GLY A 170 11.42 -3.02 11.46
CA GLY A 170 12.44 -3.55 12.37
C GLY A 170 12.05 -4.89 12.97
N THR A 171 12.99 -5.48 13.72
CA THR A 171 12.75 -6.70 14.50
C THR A 171 11.84 -6.48 15.70
N GLU A 172 11.74 -5.23 16.15
CA GLU A 172 10.85 -4.79 17.23
C GLU A 172 9.64 -4.04 16.67
N ASN A 173 8.93 -3.31 17.53
CA ASN A 173 7.80 -2.51 17.15
C ASN A 173 8.19 -1.44 16.12
N THR A 174 7.59 -1.51 14.94
CA THR A 174 7.77 -0.50 13.92
C THR A 174 6.75 0.62 14.14
N LEU A 175 7.24 1.83 14.32
CA LEU A 175 6.41 3.01 14.49
C LEU A 175 6.28 3.74 13.16
N VAL A 176 5.07 4.18 12.84
CA VAL A 176 4.77 5.02 11.69
C VAL A 176 4.00 6.25 12.10
N ASP A 177 4.22 7.32 11.38
CA ASP A 177 3.39 8.49 11.49
C ASP A 177 2.28 8.42 10.46
N VAL A 178 1.07 8.68 10.91
CA VAL A 178 -0.13 8.63 10.07
C VAL A 178 -0.76 10.01 9.97
N MET A 179 -1.39 10.28 8.86
CA MET A 179 -2.10 11.54 8.67
C MET A 179 -3.51 11.35 8.16
N ARG A 180 -4.31 12.34 8.50
CA ARG A 180 -5.68 12.51 8.10
C ARG A 180 -5.95 14.01 7.94
N GLY A 181 -6.73 14.39 6.95
CA GLY A 181 -7.11 15.79 6.76
C GLY A 181 -6.86 16.29 5.33
N HIS A 182 -6.85 17.60 5.16
CA HIS A 182 -6.64 18.23 3.85
C HIS A 182 -5.18 18.11 3.42
N VAL A 183 -4.92 17.31 2.37
CA VAL A 183 -3.59 17.12 1.82
C VAL A 183 -3.67 17.00 0.30
N TYR A 184 -2.59 17.38 -0.37
CA TYR A 184 -2.36 17.04 -1.77
C TYR A 184 -1.39 15.87 -1.85
N MET A 185 -1.74 14.87 -2.65
CA MET A 185 -0.93 13.66 -2.84
C MET A 185 -0.57 13.50 -4.31
N TYR A 186 0.70 13.24 -4.57
CA TYR A 186 1.17 12.92 -5.92
C TYR A 186 1.06 11.42 -6.17
N LEU A 187 0.12 11.02 -7.02
CA LEU A 187 -0.21 9.61 -7.28
C LEU A 187 0.95 8.78 -7.84
N ASN A 188 1.87 9.39 -8.58
CA ASN A 188 3.02 8.70 -9.17
C ASN A 188 4.20 8.54 -8.20
N THR A 189 4.14 9.12 -7.00
CA THR A 189 5.19 9.03 -5.97
C THR A 189 4.81 8.14 -4.78
N ILE A 190 3.59 7.64 -4.74
CA ILE A 190 3.03 6.80 -3.67
C ILE A 190 2.68 5.41 -4.19
N PRO A 191 2.45 4.43 -3.29
CA PRO A 191 1.92 3.13 -3.68
C PRO A 191 0.62 3.23 -4.49
N ALA A 192 0.35 2.22 -5.30
CA ALA A 192 -0.87 2.17 -6.10
C ALA A 192 -2.12 2.39 -5.23
N MET A 193 -2.99 3.30 -5.65
CA MET A 193 -4.16 3.72 -4.86
C MET A 193 -5.45 3.48 -5.63
N PRO A 194 -6.24 2.45 -5.26
CA PRO A 194 -7.54 2.19 -5.87
C PRO A 194 -8.54 3.34 -5.64
N GLU A 195 -9.44 3.57 -6.59
CA GLU A 195 -10.44 4.64 -6.47
C GLU A 195 -11.34 4.47 -5.24
N VAL A 196 -11.67 3.23 -4.86
CA VAL A 196 -12.46 2.94 -3.67
C VAL A 196 -11.73 3.38 -2.38
N VAL A 197 -10.41 3.24 -2.33
CA VAL A 197 -9.58 3.70 -1.20
C VAL A 197 -9.52 5.22 -1.19
N LYS A 198 -9.32 5.86 -2.36
CA LYS A 198 -9.35 7.32 -2.49
C LYS A 198 -10.69 7.89 -2.03
N ALA A 199 -11.80 7.29 -2.46
CA ALA A 199 -13.14 7.71 -2.08
C ALA A 199 -13.38 7.58 -0.57
N ALA A 200 -12.88 6.52 0.06
CA ALA A 200 -13.00 6.32 1.51
C ALA A 200 -12.19 7.34 2.32
N MET A 201 -11.09 7.84 1.75
CA MET A 201 -10.26 8.89 2.37
C MET A 201 -10.78 10.30 2.08
N PHE A 202 -11.73 10.45 1.15
CA PHE A 202 -12.40 11.70 0.83
C PHE A 202 -13.79 11.75 1.49
N ASN A 203 -13.83 12.07 2.76
CA ASN A 203 -15.07 12.26 3.51
C ASN A 203 -15.03 13.60 4.26
N SER A 204 -16.06 13.89 5.03
CA SER A 204 -16.17 15.16 5.78
C SER A 204 -14.97 15.48 6.68
N ASP A 205 -14.24 14.46 7.10
CA ASP A 205 -13.10 14.58 8.02
C ASP A 205 -11.74 14.47 7.33
N ILE A 206 -11.70 13.95 6.09
CA ILE A 206 -10.50 13.71 5.32
C ILE A 206 -10.72 14.26 3.91
N GLN A 207 -9.94 15.24 3.54
CA GLN A 207 -9.92 15.76 2.17
C GLN A 207 -8.53 15.56 1.59
N VAL A 208 -8.42 14.67 0.60
CA VAL A 208 -7.17 14.39 -0.10
C VAL A 208 -7.37 14.76 -1.55
N SER A 209 -6.56 15.67 -2.06
CA SER A 209 -6.46 15.95 -3.48
C SER A 209 -5.39 15.06 -4.09
N TRP A 210 -5.75 14.33 -5.14
CA TRP A 210 -4.89 13.40 -5.83
C TRP A 210 -4.39 14.02 -7.12
N GLU A 211 -3.10 14.26 -7.21
CA GLU A 211 -2.48 14.93 -8.36
C GLU A 211 -1.38 14.06 -8.98
N MET A 212 -1.08 14.31 -10.24
CA MET A 212 0.10 13.74 -10.88
C MET A 212 1.27 14.72 -10.70
N TYR A 213 2.38 14.20 -10.22
CA TYR A 213 3.63 14.95 -10.21
C TYR A 213 4.23 14.90 -11.62
N ASN A 214 4.36 16.06 -12.26
CA ASN A 214 5.06 16.21 -13.52
C ASN A 214 6.35 16.98 -13.23
N GLU A 215 7.49 16.41 -13.59
CA GLU A 215 8.75 17.15 -13.66
C GLU A 215 8.66 18.09 -14.88
N GLU A 216 8.80 19.39 -14.65
CA GLU A 216 9.00 20.39 -15.72
C GLU A 216 10.46 20.40 -16.18
#